data_693121423f49085fff7d74d7043f2626
#
_entry.id   693121423f49085fff7d74d7043f2626
#
_cell.length_a   1.000
_cell.length_b   1.000
_cell.length_c   1.000
_cell.angle_alpha   90.00
_cell.angle_beta   90.00
_cell.angle_gamma   90.00
#
_symmetry.space_group_name_H-M   'P 1'
#
loop_
_entity.id
_entity.type
_entity.pdbx_description
1 polymer ?
#
loop_
_entity_poly.entity_id
_entity_poly.type
_entity_poly.pdbx_seq_one_letter_code
_entity_poly.pdbx_strand_id
1 'polypeptide(L)'
;MLGKADATPMIAVKDIDRAKQFYEEKLGLASQEVGVSDVFMLKSGDTELSVYKSEFAGTNKATLLTFDVDDIEAEVRELKDKDISFEHYELEGLTAEGDIYSGSGMKTAWFKDPDGNILSLIQED
;
A
#
# COMPACT_ATOMS: atom_id res chain seq x y z
N MET A 1 -23.62 -10.97 -13.37
CA MET A 1 -23.27 -10.97 -11.94
C MET A 1 -21.87 -10.39 -11.76
N LEU A 2 -21.53 -10.13 -10.51
CA LEU A 2 -20.31 -9.38 -10.18
C LEU A 2 -19.00 -10.06 -10.59
N GLY A 3 -18.99 -11.36 -10.81
CA GLY A 3 -17.78 -12.06 -11.27
C GLY A 3 -17.23 -11.58 -12.62
N LYS A 4 -18.02 -10.86 -13.38
CA LYS A 4 -17.60 -10.29 -14.68
C LYS A 4 -17.33 -8.80 -14.61
N ALA A 5 -17.46 -8.19 -13.44
CA ALA A 5 -17.22 -6.77 -13.23
C ALA A 5 -15.84 -6.57 -12.62
N ASP A 6 -15.11 -5.58 -13.11
CA ASP A 6 -13.83 -5.21 -12.51
C ASP A 6 -14.10 -4.47 -11.20
N ALA A 7 -13.40 -4.88 -10.15
CA ALA A 7 -13.54 -4.25 -8.84
C ALA A 7 -12.42 -3.22 -8.64
N THR A 8 -12.76 -2.06 -8.12
CA THR A 8 -11.79 -1.01 -7.84
C THR A 8 -11.56 -0.94 -6.33
N PRO A 9 -10.34 -1.23 -5.84
CA PRO A 9 -10.02 -1.00 -4.44
C PRO A 9 -10.11 0.48 -4.10
N MET A 10 -10.63 0.78 -2.90
CA MET A 10 -10.85 2.15 -2.46
C MET A 10 -10.02 2.44 -1.23
N ILE A 11 -9.27 3.54 -1.26
CA ILE A 11 -8.41 3.95 -0.14
C ILE A 11 -8.95 5.24 0.45
N ALA A 12 -9.31 5.21 1.73
CA ALA A 12 -9.80 6.38 2.45
C ALA A 12 -8.63 7.19 3.01
N VAL A 13 -8.61 8.49 2.79
CA VAL A 13 -7.59 9.39 3.31
C VAL A 13 -8.25 10.64 3.91
N LYS A 14 -7.57 11.31 4.83
CA LYS A 14 -8.10 12.53 5.45
C LYS A 14 -7.73 13.78 4.65
N ASP A 15 -6.59 13.76 3.98
CA ASP A 15 -6.04 14.90 3.25
C ASP A 15 -5.60 14.43 1.87
N ILE A 16 -6.29 14.89 0.83
CA ILE A 16 -6.03 14.48 -0.56
C ILE A 16 -4.62 14.88 -1.00
N ASP A 17 -4.18 16.12 -0.70
CA ASP A 17 -2.87 16.59 -1.14
C ASP A 17 -1.74 15.81 -0.48
N ARG A 18 -1.87 15.51 0.81
CA ARG A 18 -0.90 14.70 1.54
C ARG A 18 -0.85 13.28 0.99
N ALA A 19 -2.01 12.70 0.67
CA ALA A 19 -2.09 11.37 0.09
C ALA A 19 -1.43 11.32 -1.28
N LYS A 20 -1.67 12.30 -2.14
CA LYS A 20 -1.03 12.38 -3.45
C LYS A 20 0.49 12.41 -3.31
N GLN A 21 0.99 13.25 -2.41
CA GLN A 21 2.43 13.35 -2.19
C GLN A 21 3.02 12.00 -1.77
N PHE A 22 2.36 11.30 -0.89
CA PHE A 22 2.83 10.00 -0.42
C PHE A 22 2.80 8.95 -1.54
N TYR A 23 1.65 8.76 -2.18
CA TYR A 23 1.49 7.68 -3.15
C TYR A 23 2.24 7.96 -4.47
N GLU A 24 2.32 9.19 -4.91
CA GLU A 24 3.06 9.56 -6.11
C GLU A 24 4.56 9.66 -5.87
N GLU A 25 4.98 10.43 -4.88
CA GLU A 25 6.40 10.74 -4.69
C GLU A 25 7.15 9.66 -3.94
N LYS A 26 6.55 9.10 -2.88
CA LYS A 26 7.22 8.07 -2.09
C LYS A 26 7.04 6.68 -2.66
N LEU A 27 5.83 6.33 -3.11
CA LEU A 27 5.57 5.01 -3.66
C LEU A 27 5.75 4.93 -5.18
N GLY A 28 5.77 6.06 -5.86
CA GLY A 28 6.03 6.09 -7.30
C GLY A 28 4.83 5.69 -8.16
N LEU A 29 3.60 5.80 -7.65
CA LEU A 29 2.41 5.46 -8.42
C LEU A 29 1.98 6.63 -9.29
N ALA A 30 1.50 6.34 -10.50
CA ALA A 30 0.94 7.36 -11.38
C ALA A 30 -0.46 7.74 -10.91
N SER A 31 -0.78 9.03 -10.91
CA SER A 31 -2.10 9.50 -10.51
C SER A 31 -2.84 10.16 -11.67
N GLN A 32 -4.16 10.18 -11.57
CA GLN A 32 -5.03 10.80 -12.55
C GLN A 32 -6.20 11.49 -11.85
N GLU A 33 -6.44 12.75 -12.21
CA GLU A 33 -7.60 13.48 -11.73
C GLU A 33 -8.84 12.96 -12.46
N VAL A 34 -9.96 12.88 -11.75
CA VAL A 34 -11.21 12.36 -12.32
C VAL A 34 -12.31 13.42 -12.43
N GLY A 35 -11.96 14.69 -12.22
CA GLY A 35 -12.91 15.79 -12.37
C GLY A 35 -13.91 15.94 -11.23
N VAL A 36 -13.76 15.19 -10.16
CA VAL A 36 -14.58 15.27 -8.94
C VAL A 36 -13.64 15.64 -7.80
N SER A 37 -14.08 16.57 -6.93
CA SER A 37 -13.27 16.98 -5.79
C SER A 37 -13.17 15.84 -4.78
N ASP A 38 -12.06 15.80 -4.04
CA ASP A 38 -11.82 14.84 -2.96
C ASP A 38 -11.72 13.39 -3.41
N VAL A 39 -11.40 13.15 -4.70
CA VAL A 39 -11.18 11.81 -5.27
C VAL A 39 -10.09 11.90 -6.33
N PHE A 40 -9.20 10.92 -6.36
CA PHE A 40 -8.27 10.75 -7.49
C PHE A 40 -7.97 9.27 -7.70
N MET A 41 -7.48 8.94 -8.89
CA MET A 41 -7.14 7.57 -9.24
C MET A 41 -5.63 7.37 -9.20
N LEU A 42 -5.21 6.18 -8.79
CA LEU A 42 -3.82 5.74 -8.85
C LEU A 42 -3.73 4.50 -9.72
N LYS A 43 -2.60 4.35 -10.38
CA LYS A 43 -2.33 3.13 -11.14
C LYS A 43 -1.10 2.43 -10.57
N SER A 44 -1.26 1.15 -10.21
CA SER A 44 -0.21 0.28 -9.73
C SER A 44 -0.18 -0.95 -10.63
N GLY A 45 0.86 -1.05 -11.50
CA GLY A 45 0.85 -2.06 -12.54
C GLY A 45 -0.40 -1.89 -13.42
N ASP A 46 -1.19 -2.94 -13.56
CA ASP A 46 -2.44 -2.89 -14.30
C ASP A 46 -3.67 -2.64 -13.42
N THR A 47 -3.46 -2.44 -12.13
CA THR A 47 -4.55 -2.22 -11.17
C THR A 47 -4.80 -0.73 -10.98
N GLU A 48 -6.07 -0.34 -11.05
CA GLU A 48 -6.49 1.02 -10.73
C GLU A 48 -7.05 1.06 -9.32
N LEU A 49 -6.62 2.07 -8.57
CA LEU A 49 -7.04 2.30 -7.19
C LEU A 49 -7.74 3.65 -7.12
N SER A 50 -8.79 3.75 -6.33
CA SER A 50 -9.45 5.04 -6.08
C SER A 50 -9.10 5.53 -4.68
N VAL A 51 -8.69 6.79 -4.58
CA VAL A 51 -8.39 7.42 -3.29
C VAL A 51 -9.43 8.49 -3.05
N TYR A 52 -10.06 8.49 -1.89
CA TYR A 52 -11.13 9.42 -1.59
C TYR A 52 -11.03 9.93 -0.15
N LYS A 53 -11.59 11.11 0.07
CA LYS A 53 -11.55 11.73 1.39
C LYS A 53 -12.63 11.13 2.29
N SER A 54 -12.22 10.72 3.50
CA SER A 54 -13.16 10.17 4.50
C SER A 54 -12.62 10.41 5.91
N GLU A 55 -13.51 10.74 6.84
CA GLU A 55 -13.15 10.85 8.25
C GLU A 55 -12.80 9.49 8.87
N PHE A 56 -13.14 8.39 8.20
CA PHE A 56 -12.84 7.05 8.68
C PHE A 56 -11.50 6.51 8.20
N ALA A 57 -10.68 7.34 7.55
CA ALA A 57 -9.36 6.94 7.11
C ALA A 57 -8.51 6.45 8.28
N GLY A 58 -7.76 5.36 8.06
CA GLY A 58 -6.85 4.83 9.06
C GLY A 58 -7.50 4.09 10.23
N THR A 59 -8.81 3.85 10.17
CA THR A 59 -9.52 3.13 11.23
C THR A 59 -9.43 1.60 11.09
N ASN A 60 -9.10 1.11 9.90
CA ASN A 60 -8.89 -0.31 9.66
C ASN A 60 -7.52 -0.73 10.20
N LYS A 61 -7.49 -1.73 11.05
CA LYS A 61 -6.24 -2.24 11.65
C LYS A 61 -5.72 -3.49 10.94
N ALA A 62 -6.31 -3.85 9.81
CA ALA A 62 -5.86 -4.96 8.97
C ALA A 62 -5.17 -4.42 7.73
N THR A 63 -4.46 -5.28 7.02
CA THR A 63 -3.82 -4.90 5.76
C THR A 63 -4.88 -4.46 4.76
N LEU A 64 -4.73 -3.26 4.24
CA LEU A 64 -5.65 -2.69 3.25
C LEU A 64 -5.28 -3.08 1.83
N LEU A 65 -4.00 -3.11 1.53
CA LEU A 65 -3.50 -3.27 0.16
C LEU A 65 -2.16 -3.99 0.20
N THR A 66 -1.94 -4.91 -0.73
CA THR A 66 -0.67 -5.63 -0.86
C THR A 66 -0.14 -5.43 -2.28
N PHE A 67 1.13 -5.04 -2.38
CA PHE A 67 1.82 -4.91 -3.67
C PHE A 67 2.65 -6.17 -3.91
N ASP A 68 2.47 -6.81 -5.06
CA ASP A 68 3.32 -7.92 -5.51
C ASP A 68 4.60 -7.34 -6.10
N VAL A 69 5.74 -7.71 -5.53
CA VAL A 69 7.03 -7.19 -6.00
C VAL A 69 7.98 -8.33 -6.36
N ASP A 70 8.92 -8.04 -7.26
CA ASP A 70 9.89 -9.03 -7.71
C ASP A 70 11.11 -9.14 -6.79
N ASP A 71 11.48 -8.03 -6.14
CA ASP A 71 12.65 -7.96 -5.26
C ASP A 71 12.30 -7.12 -4.03
N ILE A 72 11.82 -7.79 -2.98
CA ILE A 72 11.34 -7.10 -1.79
C ILE A 72 12.47 -6.39 -1.03
N GLU A 73 13.69 -6.93 -1.04
CA GLU A 73 14.81 -6.28 -0.38
C GLU A 73 15.11 -4.92 -1.02
N ALA A 74 15.09 -4.85 -2.34
CA ALA A 74 15.30 -3.60 -3.07
C ALA A 74 14.16 -2.60 -2.80
N GLU A 75 12.92 -3.06 -2.80
CA GLU A 75 11.77 -2.20 -2.54
C GLU A 75 11.79 -1.64 -1.12
N VAL A 76 12.09 -2.47 -0.13
CA VAL A 76 12.19 -2.02 1.26
C VAL A 76 13.28 -0.95 1.40
N ARG A 77 14.44 -1.18 0.80
CA ARG A 77 15.56 -0.24 0.85
C ARG A 77 15.18 1.10 0.22
N GLU A 78 14.54 1.05 -0.95
CA GLU A 78 14.12 2.24 -1.66
C GLU A 78 13.08 3.05 -0.89
N LEU A 79 12.11 2.38 -0.27
CA LEU A 79 11.09 3.04 0.55
C LEU A 79 11.68 3.63 1.82
N LYS A 80 12.64 2.96 2.44
CA LYS A 80 13.34 3.51 3.61
C LYS A 80 14.14 4.76 3.26
N ASP A 81 14.71 4.82 2.06
CA ASP A 81 15.40 6.01 1.58
C ASP A 81 14.45 7.19 1.40
N LYS A 82 13.16 6.95 1.33
CA LYS A 82 12.12 7.97 1.25
C LYS A 82 11.43 8.21 2.59
N ASP A 83 12.10 7.87 3.69
CA ASP A 83 11.64 8.09 5.06
C ASP A 83 10.41 7.28 5.45
N ILE A 84 10.16 6.15 4.81
CA ILE A 84 9.11 5.23 5.22
C ILE A 84 9.67 4.26 6.26
N SER A 85 8.97 4.15 7.40
CA SER A 85 9.30 3.21 8.46
C SER A 85 8.44 1.96 8.32
N PHE A 86 9.04 0.80 8.54
CA PHE A 86 8.32 -0.46 8.43
C PHE A 86 7.81 -0.91 9.79
N GLU A 87 6.64 -1.57 9.80
CA GLU A 87 5.99 -2.07 10.99
C GLU A 87 6.50 -3.46 11.33
N HIS A 88 6.50 -3.80 12.62
CA HIS A 88 6.92 -5.12 13.07
C HIS A 88 5.80 -5.74 13.88
N TYR A 89 5.46 -6.98 13.52
CA TYR A 89 4.39 -7.75 14.18
C TYR A 89 4.94 -9.09 14.65
N GLU A 90 4.34 -9.66 15.69
CA GLU A 90 4.65 -11.04 16.09
C GLU A 90 3.72 -11.98 15.33
N LEU A 91 4.30 -12.79 14.45
CA LEU A 91 3.54 -13.67 13.57
C LEU A 91 4.09 -15.09 13.65
N GLU A 92 3.20 -16.05 13.91
CA GLU A 92 3.57 -17.46 13.92
C GLU A 92 3.87 -17.94 12.51
N GLY A 93 4.90 -18.77 12.37
CA GLY A 93 5.27 -19.36 11.09
C GLY A 93 6.11 -18.46 10.20
N LEU A 94 6.42 -17.24 10.63
CA LEU A 94 7.28 -16.32 9.90
C LEU A 94 8.52 -15.97 10.71
N THR A 95 9.64 -15.85 10.02
CA THR A 95 10.92 -15.45 10.61
C THR A 95 11.27 -14.05 10.12
N ALA A 96 11.52 -13.13 11.05
CA ALA A 96 11.87 -11.76 10.72
C ALA A 96 13.38 -11.60 10.54
N GLU A 97 13.78 -10.96 9.45
CA GLU A 97 15.14 -10.47 9.24
C GLU A 97 15.05 -8.98 8.95
N GLY A 98 15.34 -8.15 9.95
CA GLY A 98 15.11 -6.72 9.84
C GLY A 98 13.62 -6.43 9.66
N ASP A 99 13.26 -5.79 8.56
CA ASP A 99 11.88 -5.43 8.27
C ASP A 99 11.13 -6.49 7.46
N ILE A 100 11.82 -7.55 7.02
CA ILE A 100 11.26 -8.54 6.11
C ILE A 100 10.96 -9.83 6.86
N TYR A 101 9.75 -10.35 6.68
CA TYR A 101 9.32 -11.62 7.25
C TYR A 101 9.32 -12.68 6.17
N SER A 102 9.82 -13.88 6.48
CA SER A 102 9.91 -15.00 5.53
C SER A 102 9.23 -16.24 6.08
N GLY A 103 8.59 -16.99 5.22
CA GLY A 103 7.96 -18.28 5.55
C GLY A 103 7.03 -18.73 4.46
N SER A 104 6.79 -20.03 4.37
CA SER A 104 5.84 -20.65 3.44
C SER A 104 6.03 -20.25 1.97
N GLY A 105 7.28 -20.05 1.55
CA GLY A 105 7.60 -19.71 0.16
C GLY A 105 7.32 -18.25 -0.20
N MET A 106 7.24 -17.37 0.80
CA MET A 106 7.01 -15.96 0.54
C MET A 106 7.81 -15.07 1.49
N LYS A 107 7.99 -13.82 1.08
CA LYS A 107 8.54 -12.77 1.93
C LYS A 107 7.57 -11.61 1.94
N THR A 108 7.43 -10.94 3.08
CA THR A 108 6.49 -9.84 3.23
C THR A 108 7.02 -8.76 4.17
N ALA A 109 6.53 -7.54 4.00
CA ALA A 109 6.86 -6.42 4.86
C ALA A 109 5.66 -5.49 4.93
N TRP A 110 5.50 -4.77 6.04
CA TRP A 110 4.34 -3.88 6.26
C TRP A 110 4.80 -2.47 6.58
N PHE A 111 4.05 -1.50 6.06
CA PHE A 111 4.26 -0.10 6.38
C PHE A 111 2.91 0.62 6.38
N LYS A 112 2.89 1.89 6.78
CA LYS A 112 1.66 2.66 6.84
C LYS A 112 1.73 3.89 5.96
N ASP A 113 0.57 4.30 5.44
CA ASP A 113 0.45 5.59 4.79
C ASP A 113 0.29 6.69 5.86
N PRO A 114 0.23 8.00 5.48
CA PRO A 114 0.12 9.07 6.46
C PRO A 114 -1.11 9.03 7.36
N ASP A 115 -2.18 8.35 6.93
CA ASP A 115 -3.41 8.22 7.72
C ASP A 115 -3.41 6.99 8.62
N GLY A 116 -2.38 6.14 8.53
CA GLY A 116 -2.31 4.91 9.29
C GLY A 116 -2.92 3.70 8.58
N ASN A 117 -3.27 3.83 7.30
CA ASN A 117 -3.67 2.68 6.50
C ASN A 117 -2.50 1.72 6.37
N ILE A 118 -2.74 0.44 6.60
CA ILE A 118 -1.69 -0.59 6.59
C ILE A 118 -1.53 -1.17 5.20
N LEU A 119 -0.32 -1.05 4.66
CA LEU A 119 0.03 -1.53 3.33
C LEU A 119 1.11 -2.60 3.47
N SER A 120 1.16 -3.53 2.52
CA SER A 120 2.20 -4.56 2.55
C SER A 120 2.83 -4.77 1.18
N LEU A 121 4.02 -5.33 1.22
CA LEU A 121 4.72 -5.85 0.05
C LEU A 121 4.76 -7.37 0.19
N ILE A 122 4.67 -8.08 -0.93
CA ILE A 122 4.84 -9.53 -0.96
C ILE A 122 5.68 -9.93 -2.15
N GLN A 123 6.60 -10.85 -1.91
CA GLN A 123 7.38 -11.51 -2.94
C GLN A 123 7.16 -13.01 -2.79
N GLU A 124 6.64 -13.63 -3.83
CA GLU A 124 6.45 -15.08 -3.87
C GLU A 124 7.61 -15.75 -4.61
N ASP A 125 8.00 -16.92 -4.13
CA ASP A 125 9.05 -17.72 -4.77
C ASP A 125 8.57 -18.35 -6.07
#